data_72b87285afaa017f9fbc87b9225217af
#
_entry.id   72b87285afaa017f9fbc87b9225217af
#
_cell.length_a   1.000
_cell.length_b   1.000
_cell.length_c   1.000
_cell.angle_alpha   90.00
_cell.angle_beta   90.00
_cell.angle_gamma   90.00
#
_symmetry.space_group_name_H-M   'P 1'
#
loop_
_entity.id
_entity.type
_entity.pdbx_description
1 polymer ?
#
loop_
_entity_poly.entity_id
_entity_poly.type
_entity_poly.pdbx_seq_one_letter_code
_entity_poly.pdbx_strand_id
1 'polypeptide(L)'
;MKKVFLCCIIALSFLSHSVAQERDRTPVKLRVGTYNVGHFNQGMKGGYEPKGKRFYPNKNSTTDRYIQKELLNWKKWIGEQSMDIFFVQEWNQYFDQDXTYNAADELLKPYYNNLYFGKAHTWIFNGIATNYHLQNIRTQYWYEDYYALIGDLKLGDIXVQVISTHIPWQAAGHKKALEAIKNELKKYEYFICAGDFNAKDDAVLSFKEAGFNIANGGHLGWFATSRTVILDRMQDAPDRHIDNTITSSNIKIMNVSAPTTGLNDLDHLPLLADIIITK
;
A
#
# COMPACT_ATOMS: atom_id res chain seq x y z
N MET A 1 30.58 -34.97 62.17
CA MET A 1 29.30 -34.87 61.45
C MET A 1 29.05 -33.45 60.95
N LYS A 2 29.92 -32.90 60.08
CA LYS A 2 29.75 -31.54 59.51
C LYS A 2 30.28 -31.44 58.08
N LYS A 3 30.07 -32.41 57.19
CA LYS A 3 30.53 -32.31 55.80
C LYS A 3 29.54 -32.82 54.78
N VAL A 4 28.23 -32.84 55.06
CA VAL A 4 27.25 -33.36 54.10
C VAL A 4 26.25 -32.29 53.64
N PHE A 5 26.31 -31.02 54.08
CA PHE A 5 25.28 -30.05 53.80
C PHE A 5 25.65 -29.02 52.70
N LEU A 6 26.82 -29.15 52.06
CA LEU A 6 27.26 -28.13 51.12
C LEU A 6 27.08 -28.51 49.65
N CYS A 7 26.73 -29.76 49.36
CA CYS A 7 26.58 -30.17 47.95
C CYS A 7 25.18 -30.03 47.38
N CYS A 8 24.13 -29.80 48.19
CA CYS A 8 22.76 -29.73 47.67
C CYS A 8 22.32 -28.32 47.27
N ILE A 9 23.05 -27.28 47.65
CA ILE A 9 22.62 -25.90 47.33
C ILE A 9 23.12 -25.44 45.95
N ILE A 10 24.18 -26.06 45.43
CA ILE A 10 24.73 -25.66 44.12
C ILE A 10 23.97 -26.30 42.97
N ALA A 11 23.26 -27.40 43.20
CA ALA A 11 22.49 -28.05 42.11
C ALA A 11 21.14 -27.37 41.82
N LEU A 12 20.62 -26.57 42.75
CA LEU A 12 19.34 -25.88 42.54
C LEU A 12 19.46 -24.52 41.83
N SER A 13 20.67 -23.97 41.74
CA SER A 13 20.85 -22.68 41.10
C SER A 13 21.07 -22.75 39.56
N PHE A 14 21.26 -23.97 39.03
CA PHE A 14 21.45 -24.12 37.58
C PHE A 14 20.18 -24.54 36.86
N LEU A 15 19.08 -24.79 37.54
CA LEU A 15 17.81 -25.18 36.90
C LEU A 15 16.87 -24.00 36.61
N SER A 16 17.28 -22.78 36.97
CA SER A 16 16.38 -21.62 36.80
C SER A 16 16.69 -20.73 35.60
N HIS A 17 17.58 -21.14 34.70
CA HIS A 17 18.02 -20.25 33.60
C HIS A 17 17.78 -20.78 32.18
N SER A 18 16.85 -21.69 31.99
CA SER A 18 16.50 -22.09 30.62
C SER A 18 15.00 -22.28 30.45
N VAL A 19 14.21 -21.32 30.89
CA VAL A 19 12.96 -21.10 30.23
C VAL A 19 13.31 -20.21 29.05
N ALA A 20 13.78 -20.83 27.99
CA ALA A 20 13.82 -20.15 26.70
C ALA A 20 12.43 -19.57 26.51
N GLN A 21 12.33 -18.25 26.49
CA GLN A 21 11.10 -17.57 26.23
C GLN A 21 10.64 -18.11 24.89
N GLU A 22 9.59 -18.92 24.91
CA GLU A 22 9.03 -19.50 23.70
C GLU A 22 8.62 -18.33 22.81
N ARG A 23 9.37 -18.11 21.72
CA ARG A 23 9.08 -17.01 20.79
C ARG A 23 7.67 -17.24 20.29
N ASP A 24 6.85 -16.20 20.36
CA ASP A 24 5.52 -16.23 19.77
C ASP A 24 5.68 -16.39 18.25
N ARG A 25 5.51 -17.61 17.79
CA ARG A 25 5.61 -17.97 16.37
C ARG A 25 4.26 -17.94 15.66
N THR A 26 3.23 -17.40 16.32
CA THR A 26 1.92 -17.32 15.72
C THR A 26 1.98 -16.48 14.43
N PRO A 27 1.61 -17.04 13.30
CA PRO A 27 1.59 -16.27 12.05
C PRO A 27 0.62 -15.10 12.13
N VAL A 28 1.02 -13.97 11.56
CA VAL A 28 0.15 -12.80 11.49
C VAL A 28 -0.51 -12.76 10.12
N LYS A 29 -1.84 -12.72 10.10
CA LYS A 29 -2.62 -12.60 8.87
C LYS A 29 -3.05 -11.16 8.72
N LEU A 30 -2.84 -10.58 7.54
CA LEU A 30 -3.24 -9.21 7.24
C LEU A 30 -3.95 -9.18 5.88
N ARG A 31 -4.95 -8.31 5.79
CA ARG A 31 -5.49 -7.90 4.48
C ARG A 31 -4.88 -6.54 4.14
N VAL A 32 -4.23 -6.47 2.99
CA VAL A 32 -3.64 -5.23 2.49
C VAL A 32 -4.34 -4.84 1.19
N GLY A 33 -4.49 -3.54 0.96
CA GLY A 33 -5.06 -3.05 -0.29
C GLY A 33 -4.26 -1.88 -0.81
N THR A 34 -4.14 -1.78 -2.13
CA THR A 34 -3.55 -0.60 -2.77
C THR A 34 -4.51 -0.04 -3.81
N TYR A 35 -4.58 1.27 -3.92
CA TYR A 35 -5.50 1.93 -4.83
C TYR A 35 -4.95 3.30 -5.26
N ASN A 36 -4.66 3.42 -6.55
CA ASN A 36 -4.44 4.73 -7.14
C ASN A 36 -5.82 5.37 -7.31
N VAL A 37 -6.08 6.44 -6.55
CA VAL A 37 -7.43 7.03 -6.47
C VAL A 37 -7.66 8.15 -7.48
N GLY A 38 -6.71 8.40 -8.38
CA GLY A 38 -6.88 9.37 -9.48
C GLY A 38 -7.35 10.73 -9.01
N HIS A 39 -6.83 11.22 -7.88
CA HIS A 39 -7.20 12.51 -7.26
C HIS A 39 -8.69 12.64 -6.94
N PHE A 40 -9.45 11.53 -6.95
CA PHE A 40 -10.90 11.47 -6.77
C PHE A 40 -11.71 12.09 -7.92
N ASN A 41 -11.08 12.54 -9.00
CA ASN A 41 -11.78 13.19 -10.09
C ASN A 41 -11.37 12.69 -11.47
N GLN A 42 -10.40 11.80 -11.54
CA GLN A 42 -9.93 11.28 -12.82
C GLN A 42 -11.00 10.33 -13.37
N GLY A 43 -11.58 10.67 -14.51
CA GLY A 43 -12.66 9.91 -15.11
C GLY A 43 -14.06 10.42 -14.83
N MET A 44 -14.24 11.29 -13.84
CA MET A 44 -15.53 11.95 -13.65
C MET A 44 -15.87 12.82 -14.85
N LYS A 45 -17.16 13.09 -15.05
CA LYS A 45 -17.60 14.04 -16.08
C LYS A 45 -16.88 15.37 -15.84
N GLY A 46 -16.07 15.78 -16.81
CA GLY A 46 -15.22 16.95 -16.65
C GLY A 46 -13.95 16.73 -15.86
N GLY A 47 -13.68 15.49 -15.42
CA GLY A 47 -12.45 15.15 -14.75
C GLY A 47 -11.23 15.22 -15.66
N TYR A 48 -11.45 15.16 -16.97
CA TYR A 48 -10.44 15.48 -17.96
C TYR A 48 -10.93 16.68 -18.79
N GLU A 49 -10.08 17.68 -18.92
CA GLU A 49 -10.34 18.79 -19.80
C GLU A 49 -10.29 18.34 -21.26
N PRO A 50 -10.95 19.07 -22.16
CA PRO A 50 -10.78 18.82 -23.59
C PRO A 50 -9.28 18.75 -23.94
N LYS A 51 -8.93 17.85 -24.84
CA LYS A 51 -7.56 17.56 -25.28
C LYS A 51 -6.76 16.74 -24.26
N GLY A 52 -7.42 15.99 -23.38
CA GLY A 52 -6.74 15.03 -22.49
C GLY A 52 -6.03 15.63 -21.29
N LYS A 53 -6.31 16.87 -20.96
CA LYS A 53 -5.75 17.48 -19.76
C LYS A 53 -6.57 17.06 -18.56
N ARG A 54 -5.88 16.66 -17.51
CA ARG A 54 -6.51 16.31 -16.23
C ARG A 54 -6.91 17.56 -15.47
N PHE A 55 -7.99 17.49 -14.75
CA PHE A 55 -8.26 18.48 -13.70
C PHE A 55 -7.18 18.43 -12.65
N TYR A 56 -6.77 19.57 -12.19
CA TYR A 56 -5.89 19.64 -11.04
C TYR A 56 -6.66 19.27 -9.77
N PRO A 57 -5.97 18.69 -8.78
CA PRO A 57 -6.57 18.53 -7.47
C PRO A 57 -7.21 19.85 -6.98
N ASN A 58 -8.16 19.74 -6.11
CA ASN A 58 -8.89 20.84 -5.46
C ASN A 58 -9.74 21.71 -6.40
N LYS A 59 -10.04 21.24 -7.60
CA LYS A 59 -11.03 21.92 -8.46
C LYS A 59 -12.45 21.34 -8.33
N ASN A 60 -12.59 20.29 -7.55
CA ASN A 60 -13.89 19.69 -7.29
C ASN A 60 -14.69 20.56 -6.33
N SER A 61 -16.00 20.43 -6.39
CA SER A 61 -16.89 21.13 -5.46
C SER A 61 -17.63 20.11 -4.61
N THR A 62 -17.53 20.24 -3.30
CA THR A 62 -18.25 19.37 -2.37
C THR A 62 -19.76 19.59 -2.39
N THR A 63 -20.23 20.68 -3.02
CA THR A 63 -21.67 20.93 -3.16
C THR A 63 -22.27 20.24 -4.38
N ASP A 64 -21.44 19.74 -5.30
CA ASP A 64 -21.94 19.00 -6.46
C ASP A 64 -22.52 17.67 -6.01
N ARG A 65 -23.74 17.36 -6.43
CA ARG A 65 -24.44 16.13 -6.01
C ARG A 65 -23.73 14.85 -6.46
N TYR A 66 -23.12 14.88 -7.65
CA TYR A 66 -22.37 13.73 -8.14
C TYR A 66 -21.15 13.49 -7.25
N ILE A 67 -20.42 14.54 -6.93
CA ILE A 67 -19.24 14.47 -6.07
C ILE A 67 -19.63 13.97 -4.68
N GLN A 68 -20.69 14.51 -4.11
CA GLN A 68 -21.18 14.08 -2.76
C GLN A 68 -21.52 12.60 -2.76
N LYS A 69 -22.18 12.13 -3.80
CA LYS A 69 -22.54 10.72 -3.91
C LYS A 69 -21.28 9.83 -4.01
N GLU A 70 -20.32 10.25 -4.81
CA GLU A 70 -19.09 9.48 -4.96
C GLU A 70 -18.27 9.44 -3.65
N LEU A 71 -18.22 10.53 -2.92
CA LEU A 71 -17.53 10.54 -1.61
C LEU A 71 -18.22 9.60 -0.62
N LEU A 72 -19.55 9.53 -0.65
CA LEU A 72 -20.30 8.59 0.19
C LEU A 72 -20.01 7.14 -0.22
N ASN A 73 -19.96 6.87 -1.54
CA ASN A 73 -19.61 5.56 -2.06
C ASN A 73 -18.18 5.17 -1.64
N TRP A 74 -17.25 6.13 -1.65
CA TRP A 74 -15.88 5.93 -1.18
C TRP A 74 -15.85 5.48 0.29
N LYS A 75 -16.57 6.20 1.15
CA LYS A 75 -16.66 5.87 2.58
C LYS A 75 -17.17 4.44 2.76
N LYS A 76 -18.26 4.13 2.08
CA LYS A 76 -18.88 2.81 2.17
C LYS A 76 -17.89 1.72 1.72
N TRP A 77 -17.28 1.90 0.57
CA TRP A 77 -16.35 0.92 0.02
C TRP A 77 -15.17 0.67 0.97
N ILE A 78 -14.54 1.75 1.46
CA ILE A 78 -13.39 1.61 2.39
C ILE A 78 -13.80 0.81 3.63
N GLY A 79 -14.95 1.14 4.22
CA GLY A 79 -15.43 0.44 5.42
C GLY A 79 -15.73 -1.03 5.18
N GLU A 80 -16.20 -1.38 3.99
CA GLU A 80 -16.55 -2.76 3.65
C GLU A 80 -15.34 -3.67 3.43
N GLN A 81 -14.18 -3.12 3.05
CA GLN A 81 -13.05 -3.96 2.67
C GLN A 81 -12.29 -4.53 3.87
N SER A 82 -12.41 -3.93 5.04
CA SER A 82 -11.75 -4.42 6.27
C SER A 82 -10.24 -4.62 6.06
N MET A 83 -9.59 -3.66 5.45
CA MET A 83 -8.14 -3.72 5.21
C MET A 83 -7.39 -3.38 6.50
N ASP A 84 -6.36 -4.14 6.81
CA ASP A 84 -5.46 -3.84 7.94
C ASP A 84 -4.49 -2.71 7.58
N ILE A 85 -4.07 -2.68 6.31
CA ILE A 85 -3.19 -1.65 5.76
C ILE A 85 -3.73 -1.26 4.38
N PHE A 86 -3.98 0.01 4.20
CA PHE A 86 -4.46 0.56 2.93
C PHE A 86 -3.45 1.55 2.39
N PHE A 87 -2.95 1.27 1.19
CA PHE A 87 -1.98 2.09 0.47
C PHE A 87 -2.71 2.90 -0.59
N VAL A 88 -2.48 4.21 -0.62
CA VAL A 88 -3.15 5.08 -1.60
C VAL A 88 -2.11 5.85 -2.41
N GLN A 89 -2.41 6.05 -3.70
CA GLN A 89 -1.59 6.85 -4.61
C GLN A 89 -2.48 7.88 -5.30
N GLU A 90 -1.89 8.97 -5.76
CA GLU A 90 -2.61 10.11 -6.33
C GLU A 90 -3.70 10.62 -5.40
N TRP A 91 -3.40 10.66 -4.11
CA TRP A 91 -4.34 11.11 -3.09
C TRP A 91 -4.53 12.62 -3.18
N ASN A 92 -5.77 13.07 -3.16
CA ASN A 92 -6.11 14.50 -3.15
C ASN A 92 -6.55 14.89 -1.73
N GLN A 93 -5.60 15.38 -0.96
CA GLN A 93 -5.85 15.68 0.47
C GLN A 93 -6.87 16.80 0.67
N TYR A 94 -6.81 17.81 -0.18
CA TYR A 94 -7.75 18.93 -0.13
C TYR A 94 -8.60 18.88 -1.38
N PHE A 95 -9.73 18.21 -1.24
CA PHE A 95 -10.56 17.82 -2.36
C PHE A 95 -11.22 19.00 -3.08
N ASP A 96 -11.70 19.97 -2.32
CA ASP A 96 -12.38 21.14 -2.88
C ASP A 96 -11.45 22.34 -3.07
N GLN A 97 -11.94 23.32 -3.83
CA GLN A 97 -11.15 24.51 -4.15
C GLN A 97 -10.77 25.32 -2.92
N ASP A 98 -11.59 25.27 -1.92
CA ASP A 98 -11.41 26.07 -0.72
C ASP A 98 -10.66 25.35 0.42
N UNK A 99 -10.32 24.00 0.12
CA UNK A 99 -9.79 23.41 0.93
C UNK A 99 -10.38 23.13 2.07
N THR A 100 -11.54 23.23 2.11
CA THR A 100 -12.30 22.98 3.31
C THR A 100 -12.51 21.49 3.58
N TYR A 101 -12.41 20.67 2.54
CA TYR A 101 -12.63 19.23 2.65
C TYR A 101 -11.27 18.52 2.80
N ASN A 102 -11.07 17.94 3.99
CA ASN A 102 -9.88 17.13 4.23
C ASN A 102 -10.22 15.66 3.95
N ALA A 103 -9.74 15.14 2.84
CA ALA A 103 -10.09 13.79 2.39
C ALA A 103 -9.64 12.70 3.39
N ALA A 104 -8.50 12.88 4.03
CA ALA A 104 -8.02 11.91 5.01
C ALA A 104 -8.94 11.84 6.24
N ASP A 105 -9.37 13.01 6.75
CA ASP A 105 -10.26 13.07 7.90
C ASP A 105 -11.64 12.49 7.57
N GLU A 106 -12.13 12.75 6.36
CA GLU A 106 -13.47 12.31 5.97
C GLU A 106 -13.54 10.87 5.51
N LEU A 107 -12.54 10.39 4.78
CA LEU A 107 -12.60 9.09 4.13
C LEU A 107 -11.81 7.99 4.84
N LEU A 108 -10.71 8.33 5.53
CA LEU A 108 -9.83 7.33 6.13
C LEU A 108 -9.94 7.27 7.65
N LYS A 109 -9.95 8.41 8.31
CA LYS A 109 -9.95 8.49 9.76
C LYS A 109 -11.11 7.77 10.46
N PRO A 110 -12.31 7.65 9.83
CA PRO A 110 -13.36 6.82 10.44
C PRO A 110 -13.01 5.33 10.57
N TYR A 111 -12.04 4.84 9.81
CA TYR A 111 -11.70 3.42 9.75
C TYR A 111 -10.29 3.10 10.22
N TYR A 112 -9.39 4.09 10.26
CA TYR A 112 -7.98 3.88 10.58
C TYR A 112 -7.50 4.87 11.62
N ASN A 113 -6.86 4.37 12.66
CA ASN A 113 -6.33 5.19 13.75
C ASN A 113 -5.06 5.95 13.34
N ASN A 114 -4.32 5.44 12.37
CA ASN A 114 -3.04 6.02 11.97
C ASN A 114 -3.03 6.28 10.46
N LEU A 115 -2.72 7.51 10.11
CA LEU A 115 -2.64 7.97 8.73
C LEU A 115 -1.27 8.58 8.50
N TYR A 116 -0.56 8.10 7.51
CA TYR A 116 0.80 8.56 7.18
C TYR A 116 0.79 8.99 5.72
N PHE A 117 1.26 10.20 5.45
CA PHE A 117 1.32 10.74 4.10
C PHE A 117 2.70 11.31 3.85
N GLY A 118 3.12 11.30 2.60
CA GLY A 118 4.32 11.97 2.14
C GLY A 118 4.11 13.48 2.06
N LYS A 119 4.93 14.15 1.28
CA LYS A 119 4.81 15.60 1.13
C LYS A 119 3.62 15.96 0.24
N ALA A 120 2.73 16.80 0.75
CA ALA A 120 1.47 17.12 0.12
C ALA A 120 1.59 18.04 -1.12
N HIS A 121 2.78 18.58 -1.37
CA HIS A 121 2.96 19.53 -2.48
C HIS A 121 3.06 18.86 -3.86
N THR A 122 3.18 17.54 -3.88
CA THR A 122 3.24 16.79 -5.14
C THR A 122 1.86 16.26 -5.52
N TRP A 123 1.54 16.31 -6.79
CA TRP A 123 0.28 15.79 -7.32
C TRP A 123 0.22 14.25 -7.27
N ILE A 124 1.35 13.59 -7.08
CA ILE A 124 1.43 12.13 -6.94
C ILE A 124 1.51 11.71 -5.47
N PHE A 125 0.70 12.30 -4.65
CA PHE A 125 0.70 12.17 -3.19
C PHE A 125 0.34 10.75 -2.74
N ASN A 126 1.24 10.09 -2.00
CA ASN A 126 1.07 8.72 -1.52
C ASN A 126 0.79 8.69 -0.02
N GLY A 127 0.01 7.70 0.41
CA GLY A 127 -0.31 7.53 1.82
C GLY A 127 -0.40 6.07 2.24
N ILE A 128 -0.39 5.87 3.56
CA ILE A 128 -0.63 4.60 4.24
C ILE A 128 -1.64 4.86 5.35
N ALA A 129 -2.76 4.13 5.33
CA ALA A 129 -3.76 4.17 6.39
C ALA A 129 -3.80 2.80 7.06
N THR A 130 -3.76 2.75 8.41
CA THR A 130 -3.69 1.48 9.13
C THR A 130 -4.07 1.68 10.59
N ASN A 131 -4.47 0.60 11.25
CA ASN A 131 -4.68 0.63 12.70
C ASN A 131 -3.40 0.30 13.47
N TYR A 132 -2.35 -0.10 12.78
CA TYR A 132 -1.05 -0.32 13.40
C TYR A 132 -0.28 0.99 13.52
N HIS A 133 0.52 1.11 14.57
CA HIS A 133 1.45 2.24 14.71
C HIS A 133 2.72 1.93 13.91
N LEU A 134 3.05 2.81 12.97
CA LEU A 134 4.30 2.72 12.20
C LEU A 134 5.33 3.68 12.78
N GLN A 135 6.57 3.23 12.85
CA GLN A 135 7.71 4.02 13.33
C GLN A 135 8.59 4.45 12.15
N ASN A 136 9.48 5.40 12.38
CA ASN A 136 10.52 5.80 11.41
C ASN A 136 9.94 6.12 10.03
N ILE A 137 8.88 6.93 10.00
CA ILE A 137 8.23 7.33 8.74
C ILE A 137 9.21 8.17 7.94
N ARG A 138 9.42 7.79 6.67
CA ARG A 138 10.36 8.46 5.79
C ARG A 138 9.91 8.38 4.34
N THR A 139 10.40 9.31 3.52
CA THR A 139 10.17 9.30 2.07
C THR A 139 11.50 9.09 1.36
N GLN A 140 11.45 8.34 0.29
CA GLN A 140 12.61 8.15 -0.57
C GLN A 140 12.19 8.41 -2.01
N TYR A 141 12.84 9.38 -2.65
CA TYR A 141 12.52 9.80 -4.01
C TYR A 141 13.29 8.93 -5.01
N TRP A 142 12.57 8.51 -6.04
CA TRP A 142 13.14 7.67 -7.10
C TRP A 142 13.44 8.47 -8.36
N TYR A 143 12.55 9.40 -8.70
CA TYR A 143 12.65 10.20 -9.92
C TYR A 143 11.69 11.39 -9.79
N GLU A 144 12.22 12.61 -9.88
CA GLU A 144 11.44 13.84 -9.72
C GLU A 144 10.58 13.77 -8.43
N ASP A 145 9.28 13.95 -8.54
CA ASP A 145 8.36 13.91 -7.39
C ASP A 145 7.88 12.50 -7.02
N TYR A 146 8.26 11.48 -7.78
CA TYR A 146 7.89 10.09 -7.49
C TYR A 146 8.72 9.54 -6.33
N TYR A 147 8.02 8.96 -5.37
CA TYR A 147 8.68 8.51 -4.14
C TYR A 147 8.00 7.28 -3.54
N ALA A 148 8.68 6.66 -2.61
CA ALA A 148 8.10 5.70 -1.68
C ALA A 148 7.94 6.35 -0.31
N LEU A 149 6.80 6.11 0.33
CA LEU A 149 6.55 6.41 1.74
C LEU A 149 6.77 5.10 2.50
N ILE A 150 7.68 5.13 3.46
CA ILE A 150 8.14 3.93 4.18
C ILE A 150 7.91 4.12 5.67
N GLY A 151 7.34 3.11 6.32
CA GLY A 151 7.22 3.06 7.78
C GLY A 151 7.60 1.68 8.29
N ASP A 152 8.04 1.60 9.53
CA ASP A 152 8.46 0.35 10.17
C ASP A 152 7.33 -0.14 11.07
N LEU A 153 6.81 -1.32 10.77
CA LEU A 153 5.78 -2.02 11.57
C LEU A 153 6.47 -3.05 12.45
N LYS A 154 6.30 -2.92 13.76
CA LYS A 154 6.84 -3.89 14.71
C LYS A 154 5.78 -4.95 15.01
N LEU A 155 6.12 -6.22 14.75
CA LEU A 155 5.27 -7.37 15.05
C LEU A 155 6.07 -8.37 15.90
N GLY A 156 6.00 -8.18 17.22
CA GLY A 156 6.85 -8.95 18.13
C GLY A 156 8.31 -8.59 17.92
N ASP A 157 9.11 -9.54 17.51
CA ASP A 157 10.56 -9.36 17.34
C ASP A 157 10.98 -8.95 15.92
N ILE A 158 10.02 -8.81 15.01
CA ILE A 158 10.36 -8.48 13.61
C ILE A 158 9.85 -7.09 13.17
N UNK A 159 10.39 -6.28 12.26
CA UNK A 159 10.08 -5.19 11.81
C UNK A 159 9.71 -5.37 10.54
N VAL A 160 8.75 -5.17 10.01
CA VAL A 160 8.29 -5.24 8.63
C VAL A 160 8.28 -3.83 8.04
N GLN A 161 8.97 -3.62 6.95
CA GLN A 161 8.90 -2.33 6.26
C GLN A 161 7.62 -2.28 5.43
N VAL A 162 6.76 -1.31 5.73
CA VAL A 162 5.48 -1.06 5.06
C VAL A 162 5.70 0.11 4.11
N ILE A 163 5.49 -0.10 2.81
CA ILE A 163 5.95 0.83 1.76
C ILE A 163 4.82 1.10 0.77
N SER A 164 4.44 2.38 0.63
CA SER A 164 3.52 2.84 -0.41
C SER A 164 4.33 3.52 -1.50
N THR A 165 4.16 3.09 -2.76
CA THR A 165 4.95 3.65 -3.85
C THR A 165 4.11 3.99 -5.08
N HIS A 166 4.61 4.92 -5.87
CA HIS A 166 4.11 5.21 -7.21
C HIS A 166 5.33 5.39 -8.11
N ILE A 167 5.44 4.53 -9.11
CA ILE A 167 6.57 4.52 -10.05
C ILE A 167 6.19 5.36 -11.26
N PRO A 168 7.09 6.21 -11.79
CA PRO A 168 6.74 7.02 -12.96
C PRO A 168 6.44 6.16 -14.19
N TRP A 169 5.42 6.58 -14.95
CA TRP A 169 5.11 5.93 -16.23
C TRP A 169 6.02 6.42 -17.35
N GLN A 170 6.64 7.57 -17.17
CA GLN A 170 7.52 8.17 -18.19
C GLN A 170 8.77 7.29 -18.38
N ALA A 171 9.07 6.96 -19.62
CA ALA A 171 10.15 6.03 -19.96
C ALA A 171 11.50 6.42 -19.34
N ALA A 172 11.79 7.73 -19.29
CA ALA A 172 13.06 8.24 -18.77
C ALA A 172 13.27 7.88 -17.28
N GLY A 173 12.19 7.87 -16.49
CA GLY A 173 12.27 7.58 -15.07
C GLY A 173 11.86 6.17 -14.68
N HIS A 174 11.07 5.50 -15.50
CA HIS A 174 10.41 4.24 -15.18
C HIS A 174 11.42 3.15 -14.80
N LYS A 175 12.33 2.84 -15.72
CA LYS A 175 13.33 1.78 -15.49
C LYS A 175 14.21 2.10 -14.29
N LYS A 176 14.66 3.35 -14.18
CA LYS A 176 15.51 3.81 -13.08
C LYS A 176 14.79 3.65 -11.74
N ALA A 177 13.53 4.05 -11.66
CA ALA A 177 12.76 3.95 -10.43
C ALA A 177 12.46 2.49 -10.05
N LEU A 178 12.14 1.63 -11.03
CA LEU A 178 11.94 0.21 -10.77
C LEU A 178 13.19 -0.45 -10.21
N GLU A 179 14.35 -0.15 -10.77
CA GLU A 179 15.62 -0.70 -10.27
C GLU A 179 15.94 -0.14 -8.88
N ALA A 180 15.68 1.15 -8.65
CA ALA A 180 15.93 1.77 -7.35
C ALA A 180 15.08 1.12 -6.26
N ILE A 181 13.77 0.94 -6.49
CA ILE A 181 12.92 0.32 -5.47
C ILE A 181 13.29 -1.16 -5.29
N LYS A 182 13.58 -1.88 -6.36
CA LYS A 182 13.99 -3.28 -6.26
C LYS A 182 15.26 -3.43 -5.39
N ASN A 183 16.23 -2.53 -5.57
CA ASN A 183 17.45 -2.53 -4.77
C ASN A 183 17.19 -2.11 -3.32
N GLU A 184 16.23 -1.21 -3.10
CA GLU A 184 15.83 -0.86 -1.74
C GLU A 184 15.21 -2.05 -1.03
N LEU A 185 14.30 -2.76 -1.70
CA LEU A 185 13.59 -3.91 -1.11
C LEU A 185 14.56 -5.04 -0.71
N LYS A 186 15.66 -5.22 -1.44
CA LYS A 186 16.68 -6.23 -1.13
C LYS A 186 17.36 -6.00 0.24
N LYS A 187 17.26 -4.80 0.80
CA LYS A 187 17.86 -4.49 2.10
C LYS A 187 17.05 -5.01 3.27
N TYR A 188 15.79 -5.40 3.04
CA TYR A 188 14.84 -5.70 4.11
C TYR A 188 14.54 -7.20 4.18
N GLU A 189 14.61 -7.74 5.39
CA GLU A 189 14.24 -9.13 5.63
C GLU A 189 12.73 -9.34 5.50
N TYR A 190 11.94 -8.37 6.00
CA TYR A 190 10.48 -8.39 5.92
C TYR A 190 10.00 -7.07 5.34
N PHE A 191 9.23 -7.13 4.25
CA PHE A 191 8.60 -5.93 3.72
C PHE A 191 7.28 -6.25 3.02
N ILE A 192 6.41 -5.25 3.00
CA ILE A 192 5.18 -5.19 2.22
C ILE A 192 5.26 -3.90 1.42
N CYS A 193 5.39 -4.00 0.10
CA CYS A 193 5.49 -2.85 -0.78
C CYS A 193 4.32 -2.88 -1.75
N ALA A 194 3.46 -1.86 -1.72
CA ALA A 194 2.28 -1.83 -2.56
C ALA A 194 2.10 -0.48 -3.23
N GLY A 195 1.48 -0.47 -4.39
CA GLY A 195 1.26 0.77 -5.12
C GLY A 195 1.06 0.59 -6.61
N ASP A 196 1.07 1.73 -7.29
CA ASP A 196 1.05 1.79 -8.74
C ASP A 196 2.49 1.71 -9.24
N PHE A 197 2.84 0.57 -9.81
CA PHE A 197 4.18 0.35 -10.35
C PHE A 197 4.30 0.82 -11.80
N ASN A 198 3.19 1.13 -12.45
CA ASN A 198 3.14 1.43 -13.88
C ASN A 198 3.91 0.38 -14.70
N ALA A 199 3.96 -0.85 -14.17
CA ALA A 199 4.78 -1.94 -14.68
C ALA A 199 3.94 -3.18 -14.93
N LYS A 200 4.17 -3.82 -16.05
CA LYS A 200 3.48 -5.05 -16.44
C LYS A 200 4.50 -6.02 -17.06
N ASP A 201 4.07 -7.24 -17.26
CA ASP A 201 4.83 -8.27 -17.96
C ASP A 201 6.25 -8.44 -17.36
N ASP A 202 7.29 -8.39 -18.16
CA ASP A 202 8.67 -8.64 -17.75
C ASP A 202 9.14 -7.67 -16.66
N ALA A 203 8.65 -6.41 -16.68
CA ALA A 203 9.05 -5.44 -15.67
C ALA A 203 8.58 -5.87 -14.27
N VAL A 204 7.36 -6.40 -14.16
CA VAL A 204 6.83 -6.94 -12.90
C VAL A 204 7.54 -8.26 -12.54
N LEU A 205 7.72 -9.16 -13.52
CA LEU A 205 8.32 -10.46 -13.27
C LEU A 205 9.76 -10.33 -12.76
N SER A 206 10.45 -9.21 -13.06
CA SER A 206 11.80 -8.97 -12.54
C SER A 206 11.84 -8.92 -11.00
N PHE A 207 10.75 -8.60 -10.33
CA PHE A 207 10.67 -8.66 -8.86
C PHE A 207 10.61 -10.12 -8.39
N LYS A 208 9.89 -10.97 -9.10
CA LYS A 208 9.86 -12.41 -8.81
C LYS A 208 11.23 -13.03 -9.02
N GLU A 209 11.93 -12.63 -10.09
CA GLU A 209 13.31 -13.08 -10.36
C GLU A 209 14.28 -12.62 -9.26
N ALA A 210 13.99 -11.51 -8.61
CA ALA A 210 14.77 -11.02 -7.47
C ALA A 210 14.48 -11.80 -6.17
N GLY A 211 13.56 -12.78 -6.20
CA GLY A 211 13.25 -13.62 -5.05
C GLY A 211 12.07 -13.13 -4.22
N PHE A 212 11.31 -12.16 -4.69
CA PHE A 212 10.17 -11.62 -3.97
C PHE A 212 8.86 -12.31 -4.40
N ASN A 213 7.84 -12.25 -3.55
CA ASN A 213 6.50 -12.63 -3.94
C ASN A 213 5.79 -11.43 -4.55
N ILE A 214 5.02 -11.64 -5.61
CA ILE A 214 4.23 -10.60 -6.27
C ILE A 214 2.76 -11.03 -6.30
N ALA A 215 1.86 -10.10 -6.01
CA ALA A 215 0.43 -10.38 -6.01
C ALA A 215 -0.11 -10.45 -7.45
N ASN A 216 0.24 -9.45 -8.25
CA ASN A 216 -0.21 -9.35 -9.63
C ASN A 216 0.88 -9.92 -10.53
N GLY A 217 0.59 -11.03 -11.21
CA GLY A 217 1.56 -11.78 -12.01
C GLY A 217 2.28 -12.89 -11.23
N GLY A 218 1.87 -13.14 -9.99
CA GLY A 218 2.39 -14.23 -9.17
C GLY A 218 1.68 -15.55 -9.42
N HIS A 219 1.74 -16.43 -8.45
CA HIS A 219 1.16 -17.78 -8.57
C HIS A 219 -0.38 -17.77 -8.63
N LEU A 220 -1.01 -16.68 -8.21
CA LEU A 220 -2.46 -16.53 -8.25
C LEU A 220 -2.96 -15.89 -9.56
N GLY A 221 -2.06 -15.48 -10.44
CA GLY A 221 -2.41 -15.00 -11.78
C GLY A 221 -2.29 -13.50 -11.96
N TRP A 222 -2.90 -13.03 -13.03
CA TRP A 222 -2.90 -11.62 -13.42
C TRP A 222 -4.27 -11.01 -13.16
N PHE A 223 -4.27 -9.79 -12.63
CA PHE A 223 -5.48 -9.05 -12.27
C PHE A 223 -5.44 -7.68 -12.94
N ALA A 224 -6.42 -7.40 -13.79
CA ALA A 224 -6.50 -6.08 -14.43
C ALA A 224 -6.93 -5.05 -13.38
N THR A 225 -6.10 -4.05 -13.18
CA THR A 225 -6.27 -3.02 -12.14
C THR A 225 -6.38 -1.61 -12.71
N SER A 226 -6.26 -1.44 -14.01
CA SER A 226 -6.33 -0.10 -14.60
C SER A 226 -6.95 -0.17 -15.99
N ARG A 227 -7.59 0.95 -16.37
CA ARG A 227 -8.25 1.12 -17.65
C ARG A 227 -7.45 2.05 -18.53
N THR A 228 -7.38 1.75 -19.82
CA THR A 228 -6.75 2.66 -20.77
C THR A 228 -7.68 3.86 -21.02
N VAL A 229 -7.10 5.05 -20.97
CA VAL A 229 -7.81 6.28 -21.31
C VAL A 229 -7.48 6.63 -22.77
N ILE A 230 -8.51 6.68 -23.61
CA ILE A 230 -8.36 6.98 -25.04
C ILE A 230 -9.27 8.16 -25.37
N LEU A 231 -8.68 9.21 -25.91
CA LEU A 231 -9.43 10.39 -26.36
C LEU A 231 -10.38 10.92 -25.27
N ASP A 232 -9.85 11.12 -24.08
CA ASP A 232 -10.57 11.66 -22.92
C ASP A 232 -11.71 10.76 -22.43
N ARG A 233 -11.65 9.48 -22.78
CA ARG A 233 -12.66 8.52 -22.36
C ARG A 233 -11.98 7.24 -21.90
N MET A 234 -12.38 6.75 -20.74
CA MET A 234 -11.89 5.47 -20.26
C MET A 234 -12.59 4.31 -20.97
N GLN A 235 -11.88 3.23 -21.16
CA GLN A 235 -12.49 2.00 -21.62
C GLN A 235 -13.39 1.44 -20.52
N ASP A 236 -14.45 0.75 -20.92
CA ASP A 236 -15.42 0.21 -19.97
C ASP A 236 -14.82 -0.87 -19.08
N ALA A 237 -13.91 -1.68 -19.61
CA ALA A 237 -13.27 -2.77 -18.86
C ALA A 237 -11.81 -2.44 -18.55
N PRO A 238 -11.32 -2.86 -17.38
CA PRO A 238 -9.90 -2.71 -17.08
C PRO A 238 -9.08 -3.64 -18.00
N ASP A 239 -7.96 -3.14 -18.48
CA ASP A 239 -7.12 -3.83 -19.46
C ASP A 239 -5.62 -3.81 -19.13
N ARG A 240 -5.24 -3.17 -18.02
CA ARG A 240 -3.83 -3.09 -17.60
C ARG A 240 -3.68 -3.61 -16.17
N HIS A 241 -2.58 -4.31 -15.90
CA HIS A 241 -2.27 -4.91 -14.61
C HIS A 241 -1.03 -4.25 -14.00
N ILE A 242 -1.15 -2.95 -13.70
CA ILE A 242 -0.01 -2.11 -13.34
C ILE A 242 0.13 -1.81 -11.84
N ASP A 243 -0.89 -2.18 -11.05
CA ASP A 243 -0.83 -2.07 -9.59
C ASP A 243 -0.39 -3.40 -9.00
N ASN A 244 0.37 -3.35 -7.91
CA ASN A 244 0.88 -4.58 -7.30
C ASN A 244 1.06 -4.46 -5.79
N THR A 245 1.14 -5.62 -5.15
CA THR A 245 1.65 -5.80 -3.80
C THR A 245 2.80 -6.79 -3.89
N ILE A 246 3.96 -6.38 -3.46
CA ILE A 246 5.20 -7.15 -3.50
C ILE A 246 5.65 -7.37 -2.06
N THR A 247 5.99 -8.61 -1.72
CA THR A 247 6.44 -8.92 -0.36
C THR A 247 7.78 -9.66 -0.40
N SER A 248 8.47 -9.61 0.73
CA SER A 248 9.64 -10.47 0.93
C SER A 248 9.21 -11.94 0.87
N SER A 249 10.15 -12.84 0.58
CA SER A 249 9.87 -14.27 0.36
C SER A 249 9.23 -14.97 1.57
N ASN A 250 9.47 -14.45 2.78
CA ASN A 250 8.92 -14.99 4.03
C ASN A 250 7.53 -14.45 4.39
N ILE A 251 6.96 -13.58 3.55
CA ILE A 251 5.57 -13.13 3.68
C ILE A 251 4.78 -13.71 2.49
N LYS A 252 3.92 -14.66 2.78
CA LYS A 252 3.18 -15.38 1.73
C LYS A 252 1.92 -14.61 1.33
N ILE A 253 1.64 -14.57 0.04
CA ILE A 253 0.42 -14.01 -0.51
C ILE A 253 -0.55 -15.18 -0.73
N MET A 254 -1.68 -15.15 -0.03
CA MET A 254 -2.62 -16.28 0.03
C MET A 254 -3.83 -16.09 -0.88
N ASN A 255 -4.22 -14.84 -1.12
CA ASN A 255 -5.37 -14.51 -1.93
C ASN A 255 -5.14 -13.14 -2.56
N VAL A 256 -5.67 -12.94 -3.77
CA VAL A 256 -5.57 -11.66 -4.49
C VAL A 256 -6.91 -11.41 -5.18
N SER A 257 -7.35 -10.17 -5.18
CA SER A 257 -8.53 -9.76 -5.95
C SER A 257 -8.39 -8.31 -6.40
N ALA A 258 -9.03 -8.00 -7.52
CA ALA A 258 -9.16 -6.63 -8.03
C ALA A 258 -10.66 -6.36 -8.20
N PRO A 259 -11.37 -6.07 -7.11
CA PRO A 259 -12.82 -5.95 -7.17
C PRO A 259 -13.28 -4.69 -7.89
N THR A 260 -14.41 -4.78 -8.56
CA THR A 260 -15.12 -3.57 -9.01
C THR A 260 -15.69 -2.90 -7.77
N THR A 261 -15.44 -1.62 -7.64
CA THR A 261 -15.77 -0.88 -6.43
C THR A 261 -17.17 -0.27 -6.45
N GLY A 262 -17.78 -0.17 -7.62
CA GLY A 262 -18.97 0.66 -7.78
C GLY A 262 -18.67 2.15 -7.76
N LEU A 263 -17.40 2.50 -7.62
CA LEU A 263 -16.93 3.88 -7.76
C LEU A 263 -16.75 4.14 -9.24
N ASN A 264 -17.54 5.03 -9.77
CA ASN A 264 -17.55 5.26 -11.21
C ASN A 264 -16.31 6.02 -11.65
N ASP A 265 -15.88 5.68 -12.82
CA ASP A 265 -15.03 6.55 -13.64
C ASP A 265 -13.62 6.78 -13.11
N LEU A 266 -13.12 5.97 -12.21
CA LEU A 266 -11.69 5.99 -11.88
C LEU A 266 -10.95 5.09 -12.86
N ASP A 267 -9.77 5.51 -13.25
CA ASP A 267 -8.99 4.74 -14.22
C ASP A 267 -8.24 3.55 -13.59
N HIS A 268 -8.28 3.42 -12.27
CA HIS A 268 -7.76 2.25 -11.57
C HIS A 268 -8.86 1.52 -10.80
N LEU A 269 -8.60 0.26 -10.53
CA LEU A 269 -9.30 -0.58 -9.55
C LEU A 269 -8.31 -0.88 -8.41
N PRO A 270 -8.80 -1.12 -7.20
CA PRO A 270 -7.90 -1.52 -6.13
C PRO A 270 -7.38 -2.94 -6.35
N LEU A 271 -6.23 -3.22 -5.76
CA LEU A 271 -5.72 -4.59 -5.65
C LEU A 271 -5.68 -4.94 -4.17
N LEU A 272 -6.40 -5.99 -3.80
CA LEU A 272 -6.44 -6.50 -2.42
C LEU A 272 -5.63 -7.79 -2.35
N ALA A 273 -4.90 -7.98 -1.25
CA ALA A 273 -4.15 -9.21 -1.02
C ALA A 273 -4.28 -9.62 0.45
N ASP A 274 -4.59 -10.88 0.68
CA ASP A 274 -4.51 -11.49 2.01
C ASP A 274 -3.12 -12.13 2.13
N ILE A 275 -2.38 -11.75 3.16
CA ILE A 275 -0.99 -12.17 3.36
C ILE A 275 -0.80 -12.84 4.72
N ILE A 276 0.20 -13.69 4.81
CA ILE A 276 0.61 -14.33 6.07
C ILE A 276 2.08 -14.04 6.31
N ILE A 277 2.37 -13.44 7.46
CA ILE A 277 3.72 -13.18 7.92
C ILE A 277 4.09 -14.29 8.90
N THR A 278 5.12 -15.06 8.58
CA THR A 278 5.64 -16.09 9.47
C THR A 278 6.86 -15.52 10.21
N LYS A 279 6.79 -15.51 11.53
CA LYS A 279 7.86 -14.98 12.40
C LYS A 279 8.97 -16.00 12.61
#